data_505bdefb078fd92c46452cd7c58a7452
#
_entry.id   505bdefb078fd92c46452cd7c58a7452
#
_cell.length_a   1.000
_cell.length_b   1.000
_cell.length_c   1.000
_cell.angle_alpha   90.00
_cell.angle_beta   90.00
_cell.angle_gamma   90.00
#
_symmetry.space_group_name_H-M   'P 1'
#
loop_
_entity.id
_entity.type
_entity.pdbx_description
1 polymer ?
#
loop_
_entity_poly.entity_id
_entity_poly.type
_entity_poly.pdbx_seq_one_letter_code
_entity_poly.pdbx_strand_id
1 'polypeptide(L)'
;MADILRMMEFYFFDSSQLAFFDLCKEMKKIGSIDDYMQSIPLSRQEELIWLRQVILEEVKGLEETIKWGAPVYCIKGKNVMGMAAFKSYVGLWFFQGIFLKDPYKYLVNAQEGRTKALRQWRFQNLDQMKPLKTSIIQYVNEAILNAKSELEIKPVHKLDPIVLQSEFEERLKETPVAYNFFNSLPKSHQRQYVGYIEEAKKKETRLKRVDKCILLLLERNKVNH
;
A
#
# COMPACT_ATOMS: atom_id res chain seq x y z
N MET A 1 -10.65 -0.43 0.18
CA MET A 1 -10.10 0.63 -0.70
C MET A 1 -8.99 1.45 -0.04
N ALA A 2 -8.94 1.53 1.30
CA ALA A 2 -7.96 2.36 2.03
C ALA A 2 -6.55 1.75 2.19
N ASP A 3 -6.37 0.43 2.09
CA ASP A 3 -5.17 -0.21 2.63
C ASP A 3 -3.92 -0.23 1.74
N ILE A 4 -4.05 -0.05 0.45
CA ILE A 4 -2.88 -0.03 -0.47
C ILE A 4 -2.56 1.38 -1.00
N LEU A 5 -3.50 2.31 -1.07
CA LEU A 5 -3.16 3.75 -1.08
C LEU A 5 -2.28 4.07 0.15
N ARG A 6 -2.58 3.41 1.27
CA ARG A 6 -1.74 3.35 2.46
C ARG A 6 -0.38 2.69 2.22
N MET A 7 -0.26 1.69 1.34
CA MET A 7 1.02 1.09 0.95
C MET A 7 1.93 2.09 0.25
N MET A 8 1.39 2.94 -0.62
CA MET A 8 2.16 3.92 -1.38
C MET A 8 2.44 5.19 -0.56
N GLU A 9 1.53 5.63 0.31
CA GLU A 9 1.69 6.81 1.17
C GLU A 9 2.82 6.67 2.21
N PHE A 10 3.15 5.45 2.67
CA PHE A 10 4.13 5.24 3.73
C PHE A 10 5.57 5.05 3.27
N TYR A 11 5.82 4.95 1.97
CA TYR A 11 7.20 4.93 1.44
C TYR A 11 7.80 6.33 1.21
N PHE A 12 7.02 7.41 1.40
CA PHE A 12 7.41 8.78 1.12
C PHE A 12 7.32 9.72 2.33
N PHE A 13 7.61 9.24 3.54
CA PHE A 13 7.63 10.13 4.71
C PHE A 13 9.01 10.77 4.90
N ASP A 14 9.35 11.72 4.03
CA ASP A 14 10.37 12.74 4.25
C ASP A 14 9.74 14.13 4.08
N SER A 15 10.33 15.13 4.73
CA SER A 15 9.82 16.49 4.97
C SER A 15 9.48 17.37 3.75
N SER A 16 9.35 16.78 2.54
CA SER A 16 8.94 17.44 1.29
C SER A 16 7.44 17.28 0.96
N GLN A 17 6.61 16.83 1.89
CA GLN A 17 5.26 16.32 1.64
C GLN A 17 4.15 17.35 1.39
N LEU A 18 4.35 18.62 1.66
CA LEU A 18 3.37 19.66 1.29
C LEU A 18 3.25 19.80 -0.24
N ALA A 19 4.36 19.65 -0.96
CA ALA A 19 4.37 19.67 -2.43
C ALA A 19 3.75 18.40 -3.05
N PHE A 20 3.77 17.26 -2.34
CA PHE A 20 3.21 16.01 -2.83
C PHE A 20 1.67 15.97 -2.75
N PHE A 21 1.06 16.61 -1.74
CA PHE A 21 -0.41 16.73 -1.64
C PHE A 21 -0.99 17.59 -2.75
N ASP A 22 -0.29 18.65 -3.19
CA ASP A 22 -0.71 19.47 -4.33
C ASP A 22 -0.48 18.74 -5.66
N LEU A 23 0.57 17.94 -5.77
CA LEU A 23 0.81 17.08 -6.93
C LEU A 23 -0.23 15.95 -7.06
N CYS A 24 -0.74 15.42 -5.95
CA CYS A 24 -1.82 14.43 -5.95
C CYS A 24 -3.17 14.99 -6.42
N LYS A 25 -3.39 16.29 -6.36
CA LYS A 25 -4.60 16.93 -6.91
C LYS A 25 -4.61 16.99 -8.45
N GLU A 26 -3.44 16.98 -9.07
CA GLU A 26 -3.29 17.00 -10.54
C GLU A 26 -3.01 15.62 -11.15
N MET A 27 -2.83 14.56 -10.35
CA MET A 27 -2.62 13.22 -10.88
C MET A 27 -3.85 12.78 -11.68
N LYS A 28 -3.72 12.70 -13.00
CA LYS A 28 -4.65 12.00 -13.87
C LYS A 28 -5.00 10.66 -13.22
N LYS A 29 -6.29 10.40 -13.02
CA LYS A 29 -6.77 9.12 -12.49
C LYS A 29 -6.26 8.02 -13.41
N ILE A 30 -5.27 7.25 -12.96
CA ILE A 30 -4.72 6.13 -13.73
C ILE A 30 -5.86 5.13 -13.95
N GLY A 31 -6.37 5.07 -15.17
CA GLY A 31 -7.51 4.24 -15.53
C GLY A 31 -7.13 2.94 -16.22
N SER A 32 -5.93 2.90 -16.81
CA SER A 32 -5.43 1.75 -17.57
C SER A 32 -3.98 1.41 -17.21
N ILE A 33 -3.55 0.20 -17.59
CA ILE A 33 -2.15 -0.22 -17.45
C ILE A 33 -1.23 0.68 -18.29
N ASP A 34 -1.68 1.09 -19.46
CA ASP A 34 -0.89 1.93 -20.36
C ASP A 34 -0.73 3.34 -19.79
N ASP A 35 -1.79 3.92 -19.16
CA ASP A 35 -1.67 5.17 -18.43
C ASP A 35 -0.64 5.07 -17.30
N TYR A 36 -0.65 3.94 -16.58
CA TYR A 36 0.34 3.70 -15.53
C TYR A 36 1.75 3.66 -16.10
N MET A 37 1.98 2.89 -17.18
CA MET A 37 3.30 2.79 -17.81
C MET A 37 3.81 4.15 -18.29
N GLN A 38 2.93 5.02 -18.81
CA GLN A 38 3.30 6.38 -19.22
C GLN A 38 3.58 7.33 -18.04
N SER A 39 3.01 7.06 -16.87
CA SER A 39 3.16 7.91 -15.68
C SER A 39 4.46 7.71 -14.92
N ILE A 40 5.14 6.59 -15.12
CA ILE A 40 6.37 6.24 -14.40
C ILE A 40 7.62 6.82 -15.11
N PRO A 41 8.73 7.05 -14.37
CA PRO A 41 9.97 7.53 -14.97
C PRO A 41 10.47 6.64 -16.12
N LEU A 42 10.94 7.23 -17.21
CA LEU A 42 11.47 6.52 -18.39
C LEU A 42 12.50 5.46 -18.02
N SER A 43 13.36 5.75 -17.04
CA SER A 43 14.38 4.82 -16.53
C SER A 43 13.80 3.55 -15.91
N ARG A 44 12.51 3.50 -15.63
CA ARG A 44 11.79 2.36 -15.01
C ARG A 44 10.77 1.71 -15.95
N GLN A 45 10.44 2.39 -17.06
CA GLN A 45 9.45 1.88 -18.02
C GLN A 45 9.92 0.57 -18.67
N GLU A 46 11.18 0.53 -19.13
CA GLU A 46 11.74 -0.65 -19.80
C GLU A 46 11.68 -1.89 -18.91
N GLU A 47 12.01 -1.75 -17.64
CA GLU A 47 11.98 -2.82 -16.64
C GLU A 47 10.57 -3.37 -16.44
N LEU A 48 9.58 -2.47 -16.27
CA LEU A 48 8.18 -2.89 -16.06
C LEU A 48 7.53 -3.43 -17.34
N ILE A 49 7.83 -2.86 -18.49
CA ILE A 49 7.37 -3.37 -19.80
C ILE A 49 7.88 -4.79 -20.00
N TRP A 50 9.19 -5.02 -19.77
CA TRP A 50 9.77 -6.35 -19.86
C TRP A 50 9.13 -7.34 -18.88
N LEU A 51 8.95 -6.94 -17.63
CA LEU A 51 8.34 -7.80 -16.60
C LEU A 51 6.90 -8.15 -16.97
N ARG A 52 6.11 -7.16 -17.41
CA ARG A 52 4.75 -7.36 -17.91
C ARG A 52 4.71 -8.34 -19.05
N GLN A 53 5.58 -8.13 -20.06
CA GLN A 53 5.65 -8.99 -21.22
C GLN A 53 5.94 -10.45 -20.83
N VAL A 54 6.96 -10.68 -20.01
CA VAL A 54 7.31 -12.02 -19.52
C VAL A 54 6.13 -12.68 -18.81
N ILE A 55 5.42 -11.94 -17.95
CA ILE A 55 4.27 -12.48 -17.22
C ILE A 55 3.13 -12.86 -18.16
N LEU A 56 2.77 -11.98 -19.10
CA LEU A 56 1.63 -12.21 -19.99
C LEU A 56 1.89 -13.29 -21.04
N GLU A 57 3.12 -13.41 -21.53
CA GLU A 57 3.50 -14.43 -22.50
C GLU A 57 3.57 -15.83 -21.90
N GLU A 58 4.18 -15.94 -20.73
CA GLU A 58 4.55 -17.22 -20.12
C GLU A 58 3.51 -17.74 -19.13
N VAL A 59 2.62 -16.88 -18.64
CA VAL A 59 1.65 -17.25 -17.61
C VAL A 59 0.22 -17.07 -18.10
N LYS A 60 -0.56 -18.15 -18.10
CA LYS A 60 -1.94 -18.15 -18.61
C LYS A 60 -2.97 -17.95 -17.50
N GLY A 61 -4.07 -17.27 -17.85
CA GLY A 61 -5.25 -17.15 -16.99
C GLY A 61 -5.18 -16.03 -15.94
N LEU A 62 -4.21 -15.12 -16.05
CA LEU A 62 -4.17 -13.88 -15.27
C LEU A 62 -4.97 -12.78 -15.96
N GLU A 63 -5.71 -12.04 -15.18
CA GLU A 63 -6.41 -10.82 -15.56
C GLU A 63 -5.63 -9.62 -15.05
N GLU A 64 -5.23 -8.71 -15.96
CA GLU A 64 -4.62 -7.43 -15.58
C GLU A 64 -5.69 -6.42 -15.20
N THR A 65 -5.43 -5.67 -14.15
CA THR A 65 -6.30 -4.55 -13.73
C THR A 65 -5.48 -3.49 -13.01
N ILE A 66 -6.01 -2.28 -12.94
CA ILE A 66 -5.47 -1.25 -12.05
C ILE A 66 -6.21 -1.33 -10.72
N LYS A 67 -5.46 -1.54 -9.64
CA LYS A 67 -5.96 -1.41 -8.27
C LYS A 67 -4.98 -0.55 -7.50
N TRP A 68 -5.55 0.42 -6.75
CA TRP A 68 -4.74 1.33 -5.93
C TRP A 68 -3.65 2.09 -6.71
N GLY A 69 -3.94 2.41 -7.98
CA GLY A 69 -3.04 3.16 -8.85
C GLY A 69 -1.85 2.35 -9.41
N ALA A 70 -1.87 1.02 -9.32
CA ALA A 70 -0.80 0.17 -9.83
C ALA A 70 -1.35 -1.08 -10.56
N PRO A 71 -0.58 -1.70 -11.48
CA PRO A 71 -0.91 -2.96 -12.09
C PRO A 71 -1.03 -4.10 -11.08
N VAL A 72 -2.17 -4.77 -11.09
CA VAL A 72 -2.46 -5.95 -10.28
C VAL A 72 -2.96 -7.06 -11.18
N TYR A 73 -2.48 -8.27 -10.94
CA TYR A 73 -2.82 -9.49 -11.66
C TYR A 73 -3.71 -10.34 -10.77
N CYS A 74 -4.85 -10.70 -11.31
CA CYS A 74 -5.90 -11.44 -10.62
C CYS A 74 -6.16 -12.78 -11.27
N ILE A 75 -6.72 -13.71 -10.51
CA ILE A 75 -7.32 -14.94 -11.03
C ILE A 75 -8.69 -15.16 -10.36
N LYS A 76 -9.75 -15.31 -11.16
CA LYS A 76 -11.13 -15.45 -10.64
C LYS A 76 -11.46 -14.38 -9.58
N GLY A 77 -11.09 -13.12 -9.83
CA GLY A 77 -11.31 -12.00 -8.93
C GLY A 77 -10.39 -11.90 -7.71
N LYS A 78 -9.55 -12.91 -7.41
CA LYS A 78 -8.56 -12.88 -6.33
C LYS A 78 -7.28 -12.20 -6.79
N ASN A 79 -6.75 -11.28 -5.99
CA ASN A 79 -5.45 -10.65 -6.26
C ASN A 79 -4.33 -11.67 -6.00
N VAL A 80 -3.49 -11.91 -7.00
CA VAL A 80 -2.34 -12.82 -6.93
C VAL A 80 -1.07 -12.03 -6.67
N MET A 81 -0.80 -11.07 -7.53
CA MET A 81 0.40 -10.26 -7.48
C MET A 81 0.16 -8.86 -8.06
N GLY A 82 1.12 -7.97 -7.85
CA GLY A 82 1.16 -6.65 -8.46
C GLY A 82 2.58 -6.20 -8.70
N MET A 83 2.75 -5.15 -9.51
CA MET A 83 4.06 -4.58 -9.78
C MET A 83 4.01 -3.06 -9.77
N ALA A 84 5.12 -2.43 -9.39
CA ALA A 84 5.27 -0.97 -9.46
C ALA A 84 6.73 -0.55 -9.62
N ALA A 85 6.90 0.67 -10.17
CA ALA A 85 8.16 1.38 -10.18
C ALA A 85 8.31 2.18 -8.88
N PHE A 86 9.49 2.10 -8.29
CA PHE A 86 9.95 2.94 -7.19
C PHE A 86 11.19 3.72 -7.63
N LYS A 87 11.58 4.72 -6.88
CA LYS A 87 12.73 5.58 -7.22
C LYS A 87 13.99 4.78 -7.53
N SER A 88 14.30 3.74 -6.73
CA SER A 88 15.55 2.97 -6.81
C SER A 88 15.40 1.53 -7.29
N TYR A 89 14.19 1.03 -7.50
CA TYR A 89 13.95 -0.36 -7.89
C TYR A 89 12.56 -0.53 -8.55
N VAL A 90 12.36 -1.66 -9.22
CA VAL A 90 11.05 -2.18 -9.59
C VAL A 90 10.67 -3.28 -8.61
N GLY A 91 9.43 -3.23 -8.10
CA GLY A 91 8.91 -4.23 -7.16
C GLY A 91 7.86 -5.13 -7.82
N LEU A 92 8.01 -6.43 -7.63
CA LEU A 92 6.98 -7.43 -7.86
C LEU A 92 6.54 -7.93 -6.48
N TRP A 93 5.26 -7.81 -6.13
CA TRP A 93 4.77 -8.29 -4.85
C TRP A 93 3.70 -9.35 -5.01
N PHE A 94 3.67 -10.27 -4.06
CA PHE A 94 2.73 -11.37 -3.99
C PHE A 94 1.82 -11.18 -2.77
N PHE A 95 0.51 -11.10 -2.99
CA PHE A 95 -0.45 -10.82 -1.91
C PHE A 95 -0.45 -11.90 -0.82
N GLN A 96 -0.25 -13.15 -1.21
CA GLN A 96 -0.11 -14.29 -0.30
C GLN A 96 1.31 -14.89 -0.37
N GLY A 97 2.32 -14.02 -0.49
CA GLY A 97 3.71 -14.40 -0.72
C GLY A 97 4.34 -15.22 0.42
N ILE A 98 3.75 -15.20 1.62
CA ILE A 98 4.19 -16.04 2.75
C ILE A 98 4.10 -17.53 2.44
N PHE A 99 3.22 -17.94 1.53
CA PHE A 99 3.04 -19.34 1.13
C PHE A 99 3.95 -19.75 -0.03
N LEU A 100 4.76 -18.84 -0.58
CA LEU A 100 5.76 -19.17 -1.57
C LEU A 100 6.96 -19.83 -0.89
N LYS A 101 7.49 -20.87 -1.50
CA LYS A 101 8.64 -21.65 -0.97
C LYS A 101 9.91 -20.82 -0.84
N ASP A 102 10.09 -19.87 -1.76
CA ASP A 102 11.23 -18.94 -1.81
C ASP A 102 12.61 -19.58 -1.55
N PRO A 103 13.01 -20.59 -2.33
CA PRO A 103 14.21 -21.35 -2.08
C PRO A 103 15.50 -20.49 -2.18
N TYR A 104 15.42 -19.38 -2.91
CA TYR A 104 16.55 -18.48 -3.13
C TYR A 104 16.52 -17.24 -2.22
N LYS A 105 15.52 -17.12 -1.34
CA LYS A 105 15.34 -15.97 -0.42
C LYS A 105 15.30 -14.62 -1.14
N TYR A 106 14.60 -14.56 -2.27
CA TYR A 106 14.41 -13.33 -3.03
C TYR A 106 13.35 -12.41 -2.42
N LEU A 107 12.45 -12.97 -1.61
CA LEU A 107 11.30 -12.26 -1.09
C LEU A 107 11.62 -11.56 0.23
N VAL A 108 11.24 -10.29 0.31
CA VAL A 108 11.34 -9.50 1.54
C VAL A 108 9.95 -9.20 2.10
N ASN A 109 9.84 -9.11 3.42
CA ASN A 109 8.65 -8.58 4.07
C ASN A 109 8.71 -7.05 4.03
N ALA A 110 8.11 -6.45 2.99
CA ALA A 110 8.14 -5.01 2.80
C ALA A 110 7.24 -4.24 3.79
N GLN A 111 6.41 -4.94 4.56
CA GLN A 111 5.44 -4.34 5.48
C GLN A 111 5.44 -5.06 6.83
N GLU A 112 6.61 -5.16 7.44
CA GLU A 112 6.74 -5.78 8.76
C GLU A 112 5.82 -5.11 9.79
N GLY A 113 5.11 -5.93 10.56
CA GLY A 113 4.13 -5.45 11.54
C GLY A 113 2.76 -5.03 10.97
N ARG A 114 2.60 -4.91 9.65
CA ARG A 114 1.34 -4.45 9.00
C ARG A 114 0.63 -5.55 8.24
N THR A 115 1.32 -6.27 7.38
CA THR A 115 0.76 -7.41 6.65
C THR A 115 1.56 -8.67 6.96
N LYS A 116 0.86 -9.75 7.24
CA LYS A 116 1.50 -11.05 7.53
C LYS A 116 1.85 -11.79 6.24
N ALA A 117 1.01 -11.67 5.21
CA ALA A 117 1.07 -12.49 4.01
C ALA A 117 1.89 -11.89 2.87
N LEU A 118 1.95 -10.56 2.76
CA LEU A 118 2.58 -9.89 1.63
C LEU A 118 4.09 -10.12 1.61
N ARG A 119 4.62 -10.44 0.42
CA ARG A 119 6.06 -10.47 0.16
C ARG A 119 6.37 -9.71 -1.12
N GLN A 120 7.57 -9.12 -1.17
CA GLN A 120 8.02 -8.33 -2.31
C GLN A 120 9.37 -8.83 -2.81
N TRP A 121 9.50 -8.96 -4.13
CA TRP A 121 10.77 -9.13 -4.83
C TRP A 121 11.17 -7.80 -5.47
N ARG A 122 12.41 -7.35 -5.26
CA ARG A 122 12.93 -6.06 -5.71
C ARG A 122 14.03 -6.27 -6.73
N PHE A 123 13.96 -5.51 -7.82
CA PHE A 123 14.95 -5.53 -8.90
C PHE A 123 15.49 -4.13 -9.12
N GLN A 124 16.80 -3.97 -9.12
CA GLN A 124 17.43 -2.65 -9.26
C GLN A 124 17.49 -2.19 -10.71
N ASN A 125 17.60 -3.13 -11.67
CA ASN A 125 17.68 -2.86 -13.10
C ASN A 125 17.29 -4.09 -13.93
N LEU A 126 17.19 -3.88 -15.25
CA LEU A 126 16.81 -4.91 -16.21
C LEU A 126 17.85 -6.04 -16.33
N ASP A 127 19.14 -5.73 -16.19
CA ASP A 127 20.21 -6.74 -16.27
C ASP A 127 20.15 -7.73 -15.11
N GLN A 128 19.68 -7.28 -13.93
CA GLN A 128 19.39 -8.16 -12.81
C GLN A 128 18.14 -9.02 -13.06
N MET A 129 17.15 -8.52 -13.81
CA MET A 129 15.88 -9.21 -14.03
C MET A 129 16.00 -10.31 -15.08
N LYS A 130 16.67 -10.04 -16.21
CA LYS A 130 16.75 -10.93 -17.37
C LYS A 130 17.22 -12.36 -17.02
N PRO A 131 18.33 -12.54 -16.27
CA PRO A 131 18.79 -13.87 -15.86
C PRO A 131 17.79 -14.61 -14.95
N LEU A 132 16.90 -13.88 -14.28
CA LEU A 132 15.93 -14.41 -13.33
C LEU A 132 14.58 -14.74 -13.97
N LYS A 133 14.43 -14.63 -15.31
CA LYS A 133 13.17 -14.87 -16.02
C LYS A 133 12.50 -16.17 -15.57
N THR A 134 13.22 -17.28 -15.60
CA THR A 134 12.67 -18.60 -15.22
C THR A 134 12.21 -18.62 -13.77
N SER A 135 12.99 -18.05 -12.85
CA SER A 135 12.61 -17.97 -11.44
C SER A 135 11.36 -17.09 -11.24
N ILE A 136 11.27 -15.94 -11.91
CA ILE A 136 10.09 -15.07 -11.86
C ILE A 136 8.84 -15.85 -12.26
N ILE A 137 8.91 -16.56 -13.39
CA ILE A 137 7.78 -17.38 -13.89
C ILE A 137 7.41 -18.47 -12.87
N GLN A 138 8.38 -19.15 -12.28
CA GLN A 138 8.14 -20.16 -11.24
C GLN A 138 7.40 -19.60 -10.04
N TYR A 139 7.85 -18.44 -9.51
CA TYR A 139 7.19 -17.78 -8.37
C TYR A 139 5.77 -17.33 -8.69
N VAL A 140 5.56 -16.80 -9.90
CA VAL A 140 4.22 -16.38 -10.36
C VAL A 140 3.29 -17.59 -10.47
N ASN A 141 3.75 -18.68 -11.08
CA ASN A 141 2.96 -19.91 -11.19
C ASN A 141 2.63 -20.52 -9.82
N GLU A 142 3.58 -20.52 -8.88
CA GLU A 142 3.34 -20.99 -7.52
C GLU A 142 2.31 -20.10 -6.80
N ALA A 143 2.39 -18.77 -6.95
CA ALA A 143 1.41 -17.84 -6.40
C ALA A 143 -0.01 -18.10 -6.95
N ILE A 144 -0.12 -18.41 -8.25
CA ILE A 144 -1.40 -18.79 -8.88
C ILE A 144 -1.94 -20.08 -8.30
N LEU A 145 -1.09 -21.10 -8.14
CA LEU A 145 -1.49 -22.38 -7.53
C LEU A 145 -1.99 -22.19 -6.11
N ASN A 146 -1.28 -21.38 -5.30
CA ASN A 146 -1.68 -21.05 -3.95
C ASN A 146 -3.03 -20.32 -3.91
N ALA A 147 -3.25 -19.36 -4.84
CA ALA A 147 -4.53 -18.66 -4.95
C ALA A 147 -5.69 -19.58 -5.36
N LYS A 148 -5.44 -20.55 -6.24
CA LYS A 148 -6.42 -21.59 -6.64
C LYS A 148 -6.73 -22.55 -5.50
N SER A 149 -5.74 -22.87 -4.67
CA SER A 149 -5.88 -23.75 -3.50
C SER A 149 -6.44 -23.04 -2.28
N GLU A 150 -6.88 -21.77 -2.41
CA GLU A 150 -7.46 -20.96 -1.35
C GLU A 150 -6.56 -20.73 -0.12
N LEU A 151 -5.24 -20.89 -0.31
CA LEU A 151 -4.27 -20.56 0.73
C LEU A 151 -4.28 -19.05 0.96
N GLU A 152 -4.86 -18.64 2.07
CA GLU A 152 -5.02 -17.23 2.41
C GLU A 152 -4.87 -17.00 3.92
N ILE A 153 -4.02 -16.06 4.30
CA ILE A 153 -4.11 -15.47 5.63
C ILE A 153 -5.14 -14.34 5.56
N LYS A 154 -6.31 -14.60 6.10
CA LYS A 154 -7.34 -13.57 6.22
C LYS A 154 -6.84 -12.46 7.14
N PRO A 155 -7.09 -11.17 6.80
CA PRO A 155 -6.80 -10.08 7.72
C PRO A 155 -7.51 -10.32 9.04
N VAL A 156 -6.76 -10.43 10.11
CA VAL A 156 -7.36 -10.40 11.45
C VAL A 156 -7.72 -8.96 11.71
N HIS A 157 -8.99 -8.62 11.55
CA HIS A 157 -9.50 -7.36 12.08
C HIS A 157 -9.43 -7.46 13.61
N LYS A 158 -8.41 -6.88 14.21
CA LYS A 158 -8.39 -6.70 15.65
C LYS A 158 -9.58 -5.81 16.01
N LEU A 159 -10.56 -6.43 16.65
CA LEU A 159 -11.74 -5.76 17.21
C LEU A 159 -11.40 -5.09 18.56
N ASP A 160 -10.13 -4.93 18.87
CA ASP A 160 -9.69 -4.29 20.10
C ASP A 160 -10.35 -2.90 20.20
N PRO A 161 -10.90 -2.55 21.36
CA PRO A 161 -11.47 -1.23 21.57
C PRO A 161 -10.42 -0.16 21.27
N ILE A 162 -10.86 0.95 20.69
CA ILE A 162 -9.98 2.09 20.46
C ILE A 162 -9.78 2.77 21.80
N VAL A 163 -8.56 2.70 22.33
CA VAL A 163 -8.18 3.43 23.53
C VAL A 163 -7.57 4.76 23.09
N LEU A 164 -8.19 5.85 23.51
CA LEU A 164 -7.67 7.17 23.23
C LEU A 164 -6.60 7.53 24.28
N GLN A 165 -5.53 8.17 23.86
CA GLN A 165 -4.60 8.78 24.80
C GLN A 165 -5.27 9.97 25.48
N SER A 166 -4.96 10.21 26.75
CA SER A 166 -5.60 11.27 27.57
C SER A 166 -5.57 12.62 26.89
N GLU A 167 -4.43 13.01 26.32
CA GLU A 167 -4.28 14.30 25.66
C GLU A 167 -5.15 14.45 24.41
N PHE A 168 -5.37 13.37 23.66
CA PHE A 168 -6.23 13.41 22.49
C PHE A 168 -7.71 13.38 22.89
N GLU A 169 -8.07 12.60 23.90
CA GLU A 169 -9.43 12.55 24.43
C GLU A 169 -9.87 13.89 25.01
N GLU A 170 -9.01 14.56 25.81
CA GLU A 170 -9.26 15.88 26.37
C GLU A 170 -9.48 16.91 25.26
N ARG A 171 -8.59 16.98 24.27
CA ARG A 171 -8.74 17.92 23.13
C ARG A 171 -9.96 17.66 22.28
N LEU A 172 -10.35 16.40 22.09
CA LEU A 172 -11.62 16.08 21.42
C LEU A 172 -12.82 16.58 22.22
N LYS A 173 -12.84 16.40 23.55
CA LYS A 173 -13.93 16.88 24.42
C LYS A 173 -14.04 18.40 24.41
N GLU A 174 -12.91 19.12 24.34
CA GLU A 174 -12.88 20.57 24.20
C GLU A 174 -13.38 21.08 22.83
N THR A 175 -13.46 20.19 21.82
CA THR A 175 -13.83 20.55 20.45
C THR A 175 -15.00 19.66 19.97
N PRO A 176 -16.26 19.98 20.35
CA PRO A 176 -17.42 19.11 20.08
C PRO A 176 -17.62 18.74 18.61
N VAL A 177 -17.30 19.65 17.68
CA VAL A 177 -17.41 19.40 16.23
C VAL A 177 -16.43 18.32 15.81
N ALA A 178 -15.18 18.39 16.24
CA ALA A 178 -14.15 17.38 15.93
C ALA A 178 -14.49 16.04 16.61
N TYR A 179 -14.99 16.06 17.84
CA TYR A 179 -15.42 14.89 18.58
C TYR A 179 -16.54 14.12 17.85
N ASN A 180 -17.60 14.82 17.46
CA ASN A 180 -18.73 14.21 16.74
C ASN A 180 -18.29 13.63 15.40
N PHE A 181 -17.49 14.38 14.64
CA PHE A 181 -16.95 13.91 13.37
C PHE A 181 -16.03 12.70 13.55
N PHE A 182 -15.10 12.72 14.53
CA PHE A 182 -14.26 11.57 14.84
C PHE A 182 -15.07 10.32 15.15
N ASN A 183 -16.14 10.44 15.95
CA ASN A 183 -17.00 9.31 16.31
C ASN A 183 -17.85 8.80 15.14
N SER A 184 -18.16 9.65 14.15
CA SER A 184 -18.85 9.24 12.93
C SER A 184 -17.94 8.49 11.94
N LEU A 185 -16.62 8.58 12.08
CA LEU A 185 -15.68 7.90 11.21
C LEU A 185 -15.72 6.37 11.40
N PRO A 186 -15.49 5.59 10.34
CA PRO A 186 -15.24 4.15 10.46
C PRO A 186 -14.11 3.86 11.46
N LYS A 187 -14.21 2.75 12.20
CA LYS A 187 -13.22 2.37 13.21
C LYS A 187 -11.78 2.27 12.68
N SER A 188 -11.61 1.92 11.41
CA SER A 188 -10.30 1.93 10.74
C SER A 188 -9.70 3.34 10.69
N HIS A 189 -10.49 4.35 10.36
CA HIS A 189 -10.04 5.74 10.32
C HIS A 189 -9.76 6.29 11.73
N GLN A 190 -10.62 5.98 12.71
CA GLN A 190 -10.35 6.36 14.10
C GLN A 190 -8.98 5.82 14.58
N ARG A 191 -8.67 4.54 14.29
CA ARG A 191 -7.37 3.93 14.63
C ARG A 191 -6.18 4.61 13.92
N GLN A 192 -6.39 5.21 12.76
CA GLN A 192 -5.32 5.97 12.08
C GLN A 192 -4.90 7.20 12.85
N TYR A 193 -5.87 7.97 13.34
CA TYR A 193 -5.57 9.14 14.17
C TYR A 193 -4.84 8.73 15.45
N VAL A 194 -5.35 7.71 16.14
CA VAL A 194 -4.74 7.20 17.38
C VAL A 194 -3.32 6.69 17.11
N GLY A 195 -3.12 5.85 16.10
CA GLY A 195 -1.79 5.32 15.75
C GLY A 195 -0.79 6.42 15.38
N TYR A 196 -1.22 7.44 14.63
CA TYR A 196 -0.36 8.59 14.31
C TYR A 196 0.11 9.34 15.55
N ILE A 197 -0.74 9.50 16.57
CA ILE A 197 -0.40 10.15 17.82
C ILE A 197 0.53 9.25 18.65
N GLU A 198 0.25 7.96 18.74
CA GLU A 198 1.02 6.98 19.53
C GLU A 198 2.44 6.73 19.02
N GLU A 199 2.69 6.86 17.72
CA GLU A 199 4.04 6.77 17.14
C GLU A 199 5.00 7.84 17.70
N ALA A 200 4.48 8.93 18.29
CA ALA A 200 5.29 10.00 18.85
C ALA A 200 5.88 9.61 20.20
N LYS A 201 7.19 9.33 20.25
CA LYS A 201 7.90 8.97 21.48
C LYS A 201 8.01 10.13 22.49
N LYS A 202 8.16 11.38 22.00
CA LYS A 202 8.28 12.57 22.86
C LYS A 202 6.91 13.19 23.09
N LYS A 203 6.60 13.58 24.33
CA LYS A 203 5.33 14.22 24.72
C LYS A 203 5.05 15.48 23.90
N GLU A 204 6.05 16.32 23.70
CA GLU A 204 5.90 17.55 22.90
C GLU A 204 5.48 17.26 21.44
N THR A 205 6.10 16.25 20.81
CA THR A 205 5.73 15.82 19.46
C THR A 205 4.32 15.26 19.44
N ARG A 206 3.92 14.54 20.48
CA ARG A 206 2.58 13.97 20.61
C ARG A 206 1.52 15.04 20.70
N LEU A 207 1.73 16.09 21.51
CA LEU A 207 0.82 17.24 21.61
C LEU A 207 0.68 17.96 20.27
N LYS A 208 1.78 18.23 19.55
CA LYS A 208 1.74 18.81 18.20
C LYS A 208 0.93 17.93 17.22
N ARG A 209 1.03 16.60 17.32
CA ARG A 209 0.24 15.69 16.52
C ARG A 209 -1.24 15.68 16.90
N VAL A 210 -1.55 15.80 18.18
CA VAL A 210 -2.94 15.96 18.67
C VAL A 210 -3.57 17.20 18.05
N ASP A 211 -2.93 18.36 18.17
CA ASP A 211 -3.44 19.61 17.61
C ASP A 211 -3.65 19.51 16.09
N LYS A 212 -2.70 18.91 15.38
CA LYS A 212 -2.84 18.65 13.93
C LYS A 212 -4.03 17.74 13.62
N CYS A 213 -4.27 16.69 14.40
CA CYS A 213 -5.43 15.80 14.22
C CYS A 213 -6.75 16.55 14.41
N ILE A 214 -6.86 17.40 15.41
CA ILE A 214 -8.05 18.24 15.65
C ILE A 214 -8.32 19.14 14.45
N LEU A 215 -7.30 19.83 13.94
CA LEU A 215 -7.44 20.69 12.74
C LEU A 215 -7.93 19.89 11.52
N LEU A 216 -7.34 18.73 11.27
CA LEU A 216 -7.75 17.86 10.15
C LEU A 216 -9.20 17.35 10.29
N LEU A 217 -9.66 17.05 11.51
CA LEU A 217 -11.03 16.65 11.75
C LEU A 217 -12.00 17.80 11.47
N LEU A 218 -11.67 19.03 11.87
CA LEU A 218 -12.48 20.21 11.60
C LEU A 218 -12.55 20.56 10.12
N GLU A 219 -11.44 20.47 9.39
CA GLU A 219 -11.37 20.73 7.95
C GLU A 219 -12.20 19.70 7.17
N ARG A 220 -12.03 18.41 7.45
CA ARG A 220 -12.78 17.34 6.78
C ARG A 220 -14.27 17.37 7.05
N ASN A 221 -14.69 17.80 8.23
CA ASN A 221 -16.09 17.99 8.53
C ASN A 221 -16.73 19.07 7.64
N LYS A 222 -16.00 20.16 7.33
CA LYS A 222 -16.47 21.23 6.44
C LYS A 222 -16.69 20.79 4.99
N VAL A 223 -15.93 19.78 4.52
CA VAL A 223 -16.02 19.28 3.13
C VAL A 223 -17.18 18.30 2.96
N ASN A 224 -17.69 17.72 4.06
CA ASN A 224 -18.77 16.72 4.04
C ASN A 224 -20.16 17.33 4.34
N HIS A 225 -20.25 18.64 4.51
CA HIS A 225 -21.45 19.45 4.62
C HIS A 225 -21.54 20.46 3.47
#